data_d57f2d3f96195da246ff349e4c753d1b
#
_entry.id   d57f2d3f96195da246ff349e4c753d1b
#
_cell.length_a   1.000
_cell.length_b   1.000
_cell.length_c   1.000
_cell.angle_alpha   90.00
_cell.angle_beta   90.00
_cell.angle_gamma   90.00
#
_symmetry.space_group_name_H-M   'P 1'
#
loop_
_entity.id
_entity.type
_entity.pdbx_description
1 polymer ?
#
loop_
_entity_poly.entity_id
_entity_poly.type
_entity_poly.pdbx_seq_one_letter_code
_entity_poly.pdbx_strand_id
1 'polypeptide(L)'
;MERHELAATRRGIADKYRQVAVSPAGLFRYPTGEESARTLGYPAALVAGIPPAVRDRFVGVGNPFALGPIGPGDAVLDLGCGAGFDALVAAQLVGPTGRVVGIDLSPEMLAAASAALADTPYVWVNFRQGEVEALPLPDTSFDVVLSNGVLNLVPDKPRAVREIYRVLRPGGHLQACDIGLVGDEPPPDKAPWSD
;
A
#
# COMPACT_ATOMS: atom_id res chain seq x y z
N MET A 1 -22.83 -8.97 4.31
CA MET A 1 -21.78 -9.95 4.65
C MET A 1 -21.78 -10.18 6.16
N GLU A 2 -21.90 -11.41 6.59
CA GLU A 2 -21.95 -11.74 8.03
C GLU A 2 -20.57 -11.55 8.69
N ARG A 3 -20.54 -11.27 10.01
CA ARG A 3 -19.27 -11.05 10.75
C ARG A 3 -18.27 -12.21 10.60
N HIS A 4 -18.77 -13.42 10.42
CA HIS A 4 -17.94 -14.61 10.26
C HIS A 4 -17.26 -14.67 8.89
N GLU A 5 -17.93 -14.24 7.83
CA GLU A 5 -17.38 -14.16 6.46
C GLU A 5 -16.29 -13.10 6.38
N LEU A 6 -16.51 -11.93 7.00
CA LEU A 6 -15.50 -10.87 7.10
C LEU A 6 -14.21 -11.35 7.76
N ALA A 7 -14.34 -12.10 8.86
CA ALA A 7 -13.18 -12.63 9.58
C ALA A 7 -12.44 -13.71 8.78
N ALA A 8 -13.15 -14.52 8.01
CA ALA A 8 -12.55 -15.53 7.14
C ALA A 8 -11.77 -14.86 5.98
N THR A 9 -12.36 -13.86 5.33
CA THR A 9 -11.74 -13.07 4.29
C THR A 9 -10.43 -12.43 4.77
N ARG A 10 -10.46 -11.74 5.92
CA ARG A 10 -9.26 -11.11 6.50
C ARG A 10 -8.16 -12.13 6.81
N ARG A 11 -8.51 -13.31 7.31
CA ARG A 11 -7.53 -14.38 7.54
C ARG A 11 -6.88 -14.85 6.25
N GLY A 12 -7.66 -15.07 5.19
CA GLY A 12 -7.14 -15.46 3.88
C GLY A 12 -6.16 -14.45 3.30
N ILE A 13 -6.51 -13.16 3.39
CA ILE A 13 -5.62 -12.05 3.00
C ILE A 13 -4.34 -12.08 3.83
N ALA A 14 -4.44 -12.14 5.16
CA ALA A 14 -3.28 -12.15 6.04
C ALA A 14 -2.36 -13.35 5.76
N ASP A 15 -2.91 -14.53 5.49
CA ASP A 15 -2.14 -15.74 5.17
C ASP A 15 -1.42 -15.62 3.83
N LYS A 16 -2.05 -15.04 2.81
CA LYS A 16 -1.41 -14.76 1.52
C LYS A 16 -0.26 -13.78 1.69
N TYR A 17 -0.49 -12.64 2.36
CA TYR A 17 0.54 -11.61 2.51
C TYR A 17 1.67 -12.01 3.47
N ARG A 18 1.45 -12.97 4.38
CA ARG A 18 2.54 -13.62 5.12
C ARG A 18 3.48 -14.38 4.19
N GLN A 19 2.96 -15.05 3.16
CA GLN A 19 3.79 -15.71 2.14
C GLN A 19 4.51 -14.68 1.27
N VAL A 20 3.84 -13.59 0.87
CA VAL A 20 4.44 -12.49 0.11
C VAL A 20 5.60 -11.84 0.87
N ALA A 21 5.51 -11.73 2.20
CA ALA A 21 6.59 -11.21 3.04
C ALA A 21 7.89 -12.04 2.95
N VAL A 22 7.78 -13.33 2.62
CA VAL A 22 8.92 -14.20 2.33
C VAL A 22 9.35 -14.03 0.87
N SER A 23 8.44 -14.27 -0.07
CA SER A 23 8.64 -14.09 -1.50
C SER A 23 7.29 -14.01 -2.24
N PRO A 24 7.08 -13.04 -3.15
CA PRO A 24 5.89 -12.97 -3.99
C PRO A 24 5.91 -13.97 -5.15
N ALA A 25 7.03 -14.64 -5.40
CA ALA A 25 7.21 -15.47 -6.58
C ALA A 25 6.15 -16.59 -6.67
N GLY A 26 5.42 -16.64 -7.79
CA GLY A 26 4.38 -17.64 -8.05
C GLY A 26 3.05 -17.43 -7.31
N LEU A 27 2.91 -16.36 -6.51
CA LEU A 27 1.68 -16.06 -5.78
C LEU A 27 0.71 -15.16 -6.56
N PHE A 28 1.16 -14.58 -7.68
CA PHE A 28 0.38 -13.67 -8.50
C PHE A 28 0.46 -14.06 -9.98
N ARG A 29 -0.60 -13.78 -10.75
CA ARG A 29 -0.64 -14.00 -12.21
C ARG A 29 -0.08 -12.82 -13.01
N TYR A 30 0.36 -11.76 -12.34
CA TYR A 30 0.99 -10.59 -12.92
C TYR A 30 2.44 -10.46 -12.42
N PRO A 31 3.29 -9.71 -13.13
CA PRO A 31 4.67 -9.47 -12.71
C PRO A 31 4.73 -8.84 -11.32
N THR A 32 5.73 -9.25 -10.54
CA THR A 32 6.01 -8.71 -9.21
C THR A 32 7.44 -8.20 -9.14
N GLY A 33 7.79 -7.52 -8.05
CA GLY A 33 9.15 -7.05 -7.83
C GLY A 33 9.53 -5.86 -8.71
N GLU A 34 10.82 -5.65 -8.89
CA GLU A 34 11.38 -4.51 -9.63
C GLU A 34 10.91 -4.46 -11.09
N GLU A 35 10.73 -5.61 -11.74
CA GLU A 35 10.24 -5.69 -13.11
C GLU A 35 8.82 -5.11 -13.22
N SER A 36 7.95 -5.43 -12.25
CA SER A 36 6.60 -4.85 -12.18
C SER A 36 6.67 -3.34 -12.02
N ALA A 37 7.45 -2.83 -11.08
CA ALA A 37 7.60 -1.39 -10.87
C ALA A 37 8.05 -0.67 -12.16
N ARG A 38 9.02 -1.24 -12.87
CA ARG A 38 9.49 -0.71 -14.16
C ARG A 38 8.38 -0.68 -15.22
N THR A 39 7.62 -1.76 -15.33
CA THR A 39 6.52 -1.90 -16.30
C THR A 39 5.37 -0.93 -16.00
N LEU A 40 5.11 -0.68 -14.71
CA LEU A 40 4.10 0.27 -14.23
C LEU A 40 4.55 1.74 -14.33
N GLY A 41 5.76 2.00 -14.84
CA GLY A 41 6.25 3.35 -15.13
C GLY A 41 6.78 4.11 -13.92
N TYR A 42 7.23 3.43 -12.86
CA TYR A 42 7.96 4.11 -11.79
C TYR A 42 9.29 4.65 -12.32
N PRO A 43 9.69 5.89 -11.96
CA PRO A 43 10.97 6.46 -12.36
C PRO A 43 12.14 5.60 -11.87
N ALA A 44 13.01 5.18 -12.79
CA ALA A 44 14.12 4.28 -12.46
C ALA A 44 15.03 4.83 -11.35
N ALA A 45 15.23 6.16 -11.31
CA ALA A 45 16.04 6.80 -10.26
C ALA A 45 15.43 6.62 -8.86
N LEU A 46 14.10 6.69 -8.72
CA LEU A 46 13.40 6.46 -7.44
C LEU A 46 13.46 4.99 -7.04
N VAL A 47 13.26 4.08 -8.01
CA VAL A 47 13.34 2.63 -7.77
C VAL A 47 14.75 2.24 -7.31
N ALA A 48 15.79 2.80 -7.92
CA ALA A 48 17.18 2.52 -7.56
C ALA A 48 17.52 2.92 -6.11
N GLY A 49 16.83 3.92 -5.56
CA GLY A 49 16.98 4.36 -4.16
C GLY A 49 16.29 3.47 -3.13
N ILE A 50 15.58 2.42 -3.55
CA ILE A 50 14.88 1.49 -2.66
C ILE A 50 15.73 0.25 -2.41
N PRO A 51 15.84 -0.25 -1.15
CA PRO A 51 16.57 -1.48 -0.85
C PRO A 51 16.06 -2.67 -1.68
N PRO A 52 16.95 -3.55 -2.19
CA PRO A 52 16.58 -4.71 -2.99
C PRO A 52 15.50 -5.59 -2.33
N ALA A 53 15.63 -5.81 -1.01
CA ALA A 53 14.68 -6.59 -0.24
C ALA A 53 13.23 -6.05 -0.29
N VAL A 54 13.05 -4.74 -0.47
CA VAL A 54 11.73 -4.10 -0.66
C VAL A 54 11.29 -4.21 -2.11
N ARG A 55 12.20 -3.93 -3.05
CA ARG A 55 11.91 -4.02 -4.49
C ARG A 55 11.40 -5.39 -4.89
N ASP A 56 12.06 -6.45 -4.39
CA ASP A 56 11.72 -7.84 -4.70
C ASP A 56 10.33 -8.25 -4.18
N ARG A 57 9.80 -7.53 -3.16
CA ARG A 57 8.49 -7.78 -2.55
C ARG A 57 7.38 -6.88 -3.09
N PHE A 58 7.66 -6.07 -4.10
CA PHE A 58 6.64 -5.20 -4.68
C PHE A 58 5.58 -6.01 -5.42
N VAL A 59 4.31 -5.79 -5.08
CA VAL A 59 3.13 -6.45 -5.65
C VAL A 59 2.04 -5.45 -6.03
N GLY A 60 2.41 -4.17 -6.21
CA GLY A 60 1.48 -3.13 -6.64
C GLY A 60 0.93 -3.38 -8.04
N VAL A 61 -0.25 -2.85 -8.30
CA VAL A 61 -1.00 -3.04 -9.54
C VAL A 61 -1.02 -1.80 -10.44
N GLY A 62 -0.42 -0.71 -9.98
CA GLY A 62 -0.30 0.56 -10.69
C GLY A 62 0.80 1.44 -10.13
N ASN A 63 0.88 2.66 -10.65
CA ASN A 63 1.80 3.71 -10.18
C ASN A 63 0.97 4.90 -9.66
N PRO A 64 0.69 4.97 -8.35
CA PRO A 64 -0.10 6.07 -7.80
C PRO A 64 0.57 7.44 -7.95
N PHE A 65 1.89 7.50 -8.07
CA PHE A 65 2.65 8.75 -8.27
C PHE A 65 2.41 9.40 -9.63
N ALA A 66 1.83 8.68 -10.59
CA ALA A 66 1.42 9.24 -11.89
C ALA A 66 0.10 10.02 -11.81
N LEU A 67 -0.65 9.92 -10.71
CA LEU A 67 -1.99 10.49 -10.56
C LEU A 67 -1.99 11.93 -10.02
N GLY A 68 -0.90 12.38 -9.41
CA GLY A 68 -0.79 13.71 -8.87
C GLY A 68 0.59 13.99 -8.25
N PRO A 69 0.89 15.25 -7.94
CA PRO A 69 2.16 15.62 -7.36
C PRO A 69 2.25 15.20 -5.88
N ILE A 70 3.44 14.81 -5.47
CA ILE A 70 3.89 14.73 -4.08
C ILE A 70 5.18 15.54 -4.01
N GLY A 71 5.27 16.46 -3.07
CA GLY A 71 6.39 17.38 -3.00
C GLY A 71 7.08 17.45 -1.63
N PRO A 72 8.18 18.19 -1.55
CA PRO A 72 8.91 18.40 -0.31
C PRO A 72 8.00 18.98 0.80
N GLY A 73 8.04 18.36 1.97
CA GLY A 73 7.26 18.78 3.14
C GLY A 73 5.89 18.12 3.28
N ASP A 74 5.39 17.41 2.27
CA ASP A 74 4.09 16.72 2.34
C ASP A 74 4.06 15.64 3.43
N ALA A 75 2.89 15.49 4.04
CA ALA A 75 2.57 14.37 4.91
C ALA A 75 1.82 13.31 4.08
N VAL A 76 2.43 12.16 3.88
CA VAL A 76 1.91 11.07 3.05
C VAL A 76 1.52 9.87 3.91
N LEU A 77 0.35 9.30 3.64
CA LEU A 77 -0.11 8.02 4.18
C LEU A 77 -0.11 6.99 3.05
N ASP A 78 0.55 5.86 3.26
CA ASP A 78 0.55 4.70 2.37
C ASP A 78 -0.31 3.59 2.99
N LEU A 79 -1.48 3.32 2.40
CA LEU A 79 -2.43 2.29 2.84
C LEU A 79 -2.08 0.94 2.23
N GLY A 80 -1.98 -0.09 3.09
CA GLY A 80 -1.53 -1.41 2.68
C GLY A 80 -0.10 -1.37 2.16
N CYS A 81 0.79 -0.70 2.90
CA CYS A 81 2.15 -0.39 2.46
C CYS A 81 3.02 -1.62 2.18
N GLY A 82 2.58 -2.82 2.57
CA GLY A 82 3.35 -4.04 2.41
C GLY A 82 4.75 -3.93 2.98
N ALA A 83 5.76 -4.32 2.19
CA ALA A 83 7.17 -4.19 2.55
C ALA A 83 7.72 -2.74 2.42
N GLY A 84 6.85 -1.75 2.13
CA GLY A 84 7.19 -0.33 2.17
C GLY A 84 7.67 0.28 0.85
N PHE A 85 7.39 -0.34 -0.30
CA PHE A 85 7.87 0.15 -1.58
C PHE A 85 7.37 1.56 -1.88
N ASP A 86 6.05 1.79 -1.90
CA ASP A 86 5.46 3.10 -2.19
C ASP A 86 5.77 4.12 -1.09
N ALA A 87 5.82 3.69 0.18
CA ALA A 87 6.27 4.54 1.28
C ALA A 87 7.70 5.06 1.09
N LEU A 88 8.63 4.22 0.61
CA LEU A 88 10.02 4.63 0.37
C LEU A 88 10.17 5.48 -0.91
N VAL A 89 9.32 5.28 -1.93
CA VAL A 89 9.22 6.22 -3.06
C VAL A 89 8.75 7.59 -2.57
N ALA A 90 7.66 7.62 -1.78
CA ALA A 90 7.14 8.85 -1.19
C ALA A 90 8.19 9.56 -0.33
N ALA A 91 8.97 8.80 0.46
CA ALA A 91 10.03 9.35 1.33
C ALA A 91 11.10 10.14 0.57
N GLN A 92 11.46 9.69 -0.64
CA GLN A 92 12.40 10.40 -1.51
C GLN A 92 11.84 11.72 -2.01
N LEU A 93 10.51 11.79 -2.25
CA LEU A 93 9.83 12.97 -2.78
C LEU A 93 9.56 14.01 -1.70
N VAL A 94 9.10 13.58 -0.51
CA VAL A 94 8.76 14.53 0.55
C VAL A 94 9.98 15.09 1.28
N GLY A 95 11.09 14.36 1.29
CA GLY A 95 12.33 14.76 1.95
C GLY A 95 12.21 14.90 3.47
N PRO A 96 13.27 15.41 4.13
CA PRO A 96 13.37 15.44 5.58
C PRO A 96 12.42 16.44 6.29
N THR A 97 11.76 17.32 5.55
CA THR A 97 10.74 18.24 6.07
C THR A 97 9.33 17.68 5.99
N GLY A 98 9.13 16.60 5.23
CA GLY A 98 7.89 15.85 5.14
C GLY A 98 7.83 14.70 6.12
N ARG A 99 6.80 13.87 5.97
CA ARG A 99 6.68 12.61 6.70
C ARG A 99 5.91 11.58 5.90
N VAL A 100 6.23 10.32 6.12
CA VAL A 100 5.49 9.19 5.53
C VAL A 100 5.06 8.23 6.64
N VAL A 101 3.81 7.81 6.61
CA VAL A 101 3.30 6.74 7.47
C VAL A 101 2.79 5.63 6.58
N GLY A 102 3.31 4.42 6.75
CA GLY A 102 2.79 3.21 6.12
C GLY A 102 1.91 2.44 7.09
N ILE A 103 0.73 2.03 6.65
CA ILE A 103 -0.18 1.17 7.42
C ILE A 103 -0.35 -0.15 6.67
N ASP A 104 -0.20 -1.26 7.38
CA ASP A 104 -0.50 -2.60 6.85
C ASP A 104 -1.15 -3.48 7.92
N LEU A 105 -1.91 -4.47 7.48
CA LEU A 105 -2.54 -5.46 8.37
C LEU A 105 -1.54 -6.55 8.81
N SER A 106 -0.57 -6.89 7.94
CA SER A 106 0.40 -7.97 8.14
C SER A 106 1.60 -7.51 8.98
N PRO A 107 1.80 -8.06 10.18
CA PRO A 107 2.98 -7.78 10.98
C PRO A 107 4.28 -8.25 10.30
N GLU A 108 4.20 -9.31 9.47
CA GLU A 108 5.36 -9.83 8.74
C GLU A 108 5.83 -8.85 7.65
N MET A 109 4.88 -8.25 6.92
CA MET A 109 5.20 -7.20 5.94
C MET A 109 5.80 -5.97 6.61
N LEU A 110 5.22 -5.53 7.73
CA LEU A 110 5.75 -4.39 8.51
C LEU A 110 7.12 -4.66 9.10
N ALA A 111 7.39 -5.91 9.51
CA ALA A 111 8.73 -6.30 9.97
C ALA A 111 9.76 -6.20 8.83
N ALA A 112 9.40 -6.65 7.62
CA ALA A 112 10.24 -6.51 6.44
C ALA A 112 10.47 -5.04 6.05
N ALA A 113 9.41 -4.22 6.08
CA ALA A 113 9.49 -2.78 5.82
C ALA A 113 10.39 -2.06 6.84
N SER A 114 10.21 -2.35 8.12
CA SER A 114 10.99 -1.74 9.20
C SER A 114 12.46 -2.15 9.17
N ALA A 115 12.74 -3.41 8.86
CA ALA A 115 14.11 -3.89 8.69
C ALA A 115 14.83 -3.17 7.54
N ALA A 116 14.14 -3.05 6.39
CA ALA A 116 14.70 -2.37 5.23
C ALA A 116 14.86 -0.85 5.45
N LEU A 117 13.94 -0.22 6.20
CA LEU A 117 14.03 1.20 6.55
C LEU A 117 15.30 1.52 7.33
N ALA A 118 15.74 0.62 8.20
CA ALA A 118 16.95 0.80 9.01
C ALA A 118 18.23 0.99 8.16
N ASP A 119 18.24 0.49 6.93
CA ASP A 119 19.33 0.62 5.96
C ASP A 119 19.22 1.87 5.08
N THR A 120 18.27 2.78 5.40
CA THR A 120 18.04 4.02 4.64
C THR A 120 18.25 5.27 5.51
N PRO A 121 18.43 6.45 4.91
CA PRO A 121 18.48 7.70 5.65
C PRO A 121 17.10 8.27 6.04
N TYR A 122 15.99 7.59 5.74
CA TYR A 122 14.63 8.16 5.81
C TYR A 122 14.04 8.08 7.22
N VAL A 123 14.58 8.83 8.17
CA VAL A 123 14.10 8.92 9.56
C VAL A 123 12.69 9.52 9.70
N TRP A 124 12.14 10.07 8.64
CA TRP A 124 10.78 10.62 8.55
C TRP A 124 9.72 9.62 8.08
N VAL A 125 10.09 8.34 7.94
CA VAL A 125 9.17 7.24 7.63
C VAL A 125 8.85 6.45 8.89
N ASN A 126 7.59 6.06 9.05
CA ASN A 126 7.13 5.21 10.14
C ASN A 126 6.13 4.18 9.64
N PHE A 127 6.27 2.93 10.08
CA PHE A 127 5.35 1.85 9.76
C PHE A 127 4.53 1.46 10.99
N ARG A 128 3.22 1.24 10.81
CA ARG A 128 2.29 0.88 11.89
C ARG A 128 1.31 -0.18 11.43
N GLN A 129 0.96 -1.10 12.32
CA GLN A 129 -0.12 -2.04 12.08
C GLN A 129 -1.47 -1.34 12.22
N GLY A 130 -2.40 -1.62 11.29
CA GLY A 130 -3.75 -1.08 11.32
C GLY A 130 -4.63 -1.60 10.20
N GLU A 131 -5.93 -1.45 10.39
CA GLU A 131 -6.96 -1.73 9.38
C GLU A 131 -7.35 -0.44 8.67
N VAL A 132 -7.56 -0.50 7.35
CA VAL A 132 -7.97 0.68 6.56
C VAL A 132 -9.34 1.20 6.99
N GLU A 133 -10.21 0.32 7.50
CA GLU A 133 -11.54 0.67 8.01
C GLU A 133 -11.53 1.28 9.42
N ALA A 134 -10.36 1.34 10.09
CA ALA A 134 -10.21 1.91 11.44
C ALA A 134 -8.76 2.39 11.63
N LEU A 135 -8.38 3.44 10.91
CA LEU A 135 -7.02 3.95 10.92
C LEU A 135 -6.62 4.50 12.31
N PRO A 136 -5.52 4.02 12.91
CA PRO A 136 -5.03 4.51 14.20
C PRO A 136 -4.27 5.84 14.04
N LEU A 137 -4.89 6.79 13.34
CA LEU A 137 -4.31 8.05 12.92
C LEU A 137 -5.26 9.21 13.21
N PRO A 138 -4.76 10.41 13.54
CA PRO A 138 -5.59 11.56 13.81
C PRO A 138 -6.26 12.10 12.52
N ASP A 139 -7.34 12.86 12.71
CA ASP A 139 -8.04 13.55 11.64
C ASP A 139 -7.14 14.60 10.97
N THR A 140 -7.44 14.93 9.71
CA THR A 140 -6.85 16.06 8.96
C THR A 140 -5.32 16.13 9.08
N SER A 141 -4.64 14.98 8.90
CA SER A 141 -3.21 14.83 9.17
C SER A 141 -2.34 14.67 7.94
N PHE A 142 -2.94 14.31 6.81
CA PHE A 142 -2.18 13.98 5.59
C PHE A 142 -2.59 14.85 4.41
N ASP A 143 -1.61 15.21 3.61
CA ASP A 143 -1.78 15.93 2.34
C ASP A 143 -2.13 14.95 1.22
N VAL A 144 -1.54 13.75 1.25
CA VAL A 144 -1.76 12.70 0.27
C VAL A 144 -1.98 11.36 0.96
N VAL A 145 -2.95 10.61 0.47
CA VAL A 145 -3.14 9.18 0.79
C VAL A 145 -2.85 8.38 -0.47
N LEU A 146 -1.96 7.41 -0.37
CA LEU A 146 -1.65 6.43 -1.41
C LEU A 146 -2.39 5.12 -1.14
N SER A 147 -2.79 4.43 -2.21
CA SER A 147 -3.34 3.07 -2.14
C SER A 147 -3.01 2.34 -3.44
N ASN A 148 -2.39 1.16 -3.34
CA ASN A 148 -1.95 0.39 -4.50
C ASN A 148 -2.30 -1.09 -4.36
N GLY A 149 -3.43 -1.51 -4.94
CA GLY A 149 -3.95 -2.88 -4.88
C GLY A 149 -4.52 -3.26 -3.51
N VAL A 150 -5.15 -2.31 -2.80
CA VAL A 150 -5.62 -2.51 -1.43
C VAL A 150 -7.14 -2.40 -1.30
N LEU A 151 -7.76 -1.40 -1.91
CA LEU A 151 -9.19 -1.12 -1.70
C LEU A 151 -10.09 -2.25 -2.22
N ASN A 152 -9.67 -3.00 -3.25
CA ASN A 152 -10.38 -4.18 -3.72
C ASN A 152 -10.45 -5.28 -2.64
N LEU A 153 -9.44 -5.38 -1.77
CA LEU A 153 -9.32 -6.36 -0.70
C LEU A 153 -10.11 -5.97 0.56
N VAL A 154 -10.40 -4.67 0.74
CA VAL A 154 -11.08 -4.14 1.93
C VAL A 154 -12.55 -4.58 1.95
N PRO A 155 -13.01 -5.26 3.01
CA PRO A 155 -14.39 -5.74 3.08
C PRO A 155 -15.44 -4.64 3.19
N ASP A 156 -15.22 -3.61 4.02
CA ASP A 156 -16.12 -2.45 4.19
C ASP A 156 -15.55 -1.22 3.49
N LYS A 157 -15.66 -1.19 2.16
CA LYS A 157 -15.17 -0.07 1.33
C LYS A 157 -15.75 1.29 1.73
N PRO A 158 -17.06 1.42 2.02
CA PRO A 158 -17.63 2.70 2.49
C PRO A 158 -16.97 3.19 3.79
N ARG A 159 -16.64 2.29 4.70
CA ARG A 159 -15.95 2.65 5.94
C ARG A 159 -14.50 3.06 5.69
N ALA A 160 -13.80 2.33 4.84
CA ALA A 160 -12.44 2.69 4.42
C ALA A 160 -12.39 4.09 3.78
N VAL A 161 -13.32 4.39 2.88
CA VAL A 161 -13.40 5.71 2.23
C VAL A 161 -13.66 6.82 3.26
N ARG A 162 -14.52 6.59 4.26
CA ARG A 162 -14.73 7.55 5.36
C ARG A 162 -13.46 7.79 6.17
N GLU A 163 -12.70 6.74 6.46
CA GLU A 163 -11.42 6.86 7.19
C GLU A 163 -10.37 7.62 6.37
N ILE A 164 -10.26 7.33 5.06
CA ILE A 164 -9.40 8.08 4.14
C ILE A 164 -9.76 9.56 4.15
N TYR A 165 -11.06 9.88 4.00
CA TYR A 165 -11.53 11.26 4.04
C TYR A 165 -11.23 11.93 5.39
N ARG A 166 -11.42 11.23 6.50
CA ARG A 166 -11.17 11.74 7.85
C ARG A 166 -9.72 12.15 8.08
N VAL A 167 -8.78 11.35 7.59
CA VAL A 167 -7.35 11.60 7.81
C VAL A 167 -6.76 12.62 6.83
N LEU A 168 -7.41 12.85 5.69
CA LEU A 168 -7.00 13.88 4.72
C LEU A 168 -7.27 15.29 5.24
N ARG A 169 -6.34 16.19 5.03
CA ARG A 169 -6.50 17.62 5.23
C ARG A 169 -7.47 18.22 4.21
N PRO A 170 -8.10 19.36 4.50
CA PRO A 170 -8.77 20.14 3.48
C PRO A 170 -7.82 20.44 2.29
N GLY A 171 -8.22 20.05 1.08
CA GLY A 171 -7.38 20.15 -0.11
C GLY A 171 -6.45 18.97 -0.35
N GLY A 172 -6.33 18.05 0.60
CA GLY A 172 -5.61 16.78 0.41
C GLY A 172 -6.32 15.83 -0.54
N HIS A 173 -5.61 14.84 -1.07
CA HIS A 173 -6.16 13.96 -2.09
C HIS A 173 -5.72 12.50 -1.95
N LEU A 174 -6.53 11.59 -2.51
CA LEU A 174 -6.24 10.17 -2.64
C LEU A 174 -5.66 9.89 -4.03
N GLN A 175 -4.54 9.16 -4.08
CA GLN A 175 -3.96 8.59 -5.29
C GLN A 175 -4.07 7.06 -5.18
N ALA A 176 -5.00 6.46 -5.91
CA ALA A 176 -5.28 5.03 -5.80
C ALA A 176 -5.16 4.32 -7.14
N CYS A 177 -4.46 3.19 -7.13
CA CYS A 177 -4.45 2.21 -8.20
C CYS A 177 -5.03 0.91 -7.68
N ASP A 178 -5.97 0.32 -8.41
CA ASP A 178 -6.63 -0.91 -7.96
C ASP A 178 -7.11 -1.76 -9.14
N ILE A 179 -7.39 -3.04 -8.86
CA ILE A 179 -7.94 -3.97 -9.85
C ILE A 179 -9.46 -3.81 -9.85
N GLY A 180 -10.00 -3.44 -11.00
CA GLY A 180 -11.44 -3.35 -11.24
C GLY A 180 -11.95 -4.49 -12.10
N LEU A 181 -13.20 -4.91 -11.87
CA LEU A 181 -13.92 -5.81 -12.78
C LEU A 181 -14.45 -5.02 -13.98
N VAL A 182 -14.29 -5.60 -15.17
CA VAL A 182 -14.91 -5.07 -16.39
C VAL A 182 -16.17 -5.89 -16.67
N GLY A 183 -17.37 -5.26 -16.50
CA GLY A 183 -18.68 -5.89 -16.68
C GLY A 183 -19.41 -6.14 -15.37
N ASP A 184 -20.66 -6.60 -15.49
CA ASP A 184 -21.60 -6.79 -14.36
C ASP A 184 -21.51 -8.19 -13.73
N GLU A 185 -20.80 -9.13 -14.34
CA GLU A 185 -20.67 -10.49 -13.83
C GLU A 185 -19.47 -10.59 -12.88
N PRO A 186 -19.68 -11.08 -11.65
CA PRO A 186 -18.56 -11.41 -10.78
C PRO A 186 -17.74 -12.55 -11.39
N PRO A 187 -16.41 -12.59 -11.13
CA PRO A 187 -15.58 -13.69 -11.60
C PRO A 187 -16.12 -15.03 -11.06
N PRO A 188 -15.99 -16.13 -11.85
CA PRO A 188 -16.51 -17.44 -11.46
C PRO A 188 -15.92 -17.98 -10.16
N ASP A 189 -14.74 -17.54 -9.77
CA ASP A 189 -14.11 -17.87 -8.49
C ASP A 189 -14.38 -16.78 -7.46
N LYS A 190 -15.08 -17.17 -6.39
CA LYS A 190 -15.56 -16.25 -5.33
C LYS A 190 -14.47 -15.71 -4.40
N ALA A 191 -13.20 -15.84 -4.73
CA ALA A 191 -12.10 -15.35 -3.93
C ALA A 191 -11.32 -14.28 -4.72
N PRO A 192 -11.73 -12.98 -4.66
CA PRO A 192 -11.08 -11.90 -5.42
C PRO A 192 -9.60 -11.66 -5.06
N TRP A 193 -9.12 -12.29 -4.00
CA TRP A 193 -7.71 -12.25 -3.56
C TRP A 193 -6.91 -13.52 -3.90
N SER A 194 -7.52 -14.49 -4.58
CA SER A 194 -6.87 -15.79 -4.90
C SER A 194 -6.06 -15.75 -6.19
N ASP A 195 -6.07 -14.65 -6.92
CA ASP A 195 -5.36 -14.48 -8.19
C ASP A 195 -4.05 -13.73 -8.03
#